data_fb15ee9474b0ae3792ef8d2e4c5c57e1
#
_entry.id   fb15ee9474b0ae3792ef8d2e4c5c57e1
#
_cell.length_a   1.000
_cell.length_b   1.000
_cell.length_c   1.000
_cell.angle_alpha   90.00
_cell.angle_beta   90.00
_cell.angle_gamma   90.00
#
_symmetry.space_group_name_H-M   'P 1'
#
loop_
_entity.id
_entity.type
_entity.pdbx_description
1 polymer ?
#
loop_
_entity_poly.entity_id
_entity_poly.type
_entity_poly.pdbx_seq_one_letter_code
_entity_poly.pdbx_strand_id
1 'polypeptide(L)'
;MRTGKELILATREYAKDDTAKSWATVASTTALLVVSALAVALLPYWFLQLPLAVLPGMLMVRMFVIYHDHQHHAILPKSKAAKLLMRLWGIFALTPSCIWQHSHNHHHNHNSKLRSSHIGSYPVMTKERYENSSKSERTKYLLMRHPVTILFGYFTVFAMGMCIVPMLENFKANKDSLIALILHGLLYSGVIMNFGWLAAFFLLFVPFFVASAIGSYLFYAQHNFPQVIFKDKEGW
;
A
#
# COMPACT_ATOMS: atom_id res chain seq x y z
N MET A 1 -28.60 16.79 -12.96
CA MET A 1 -27.43 16.20 -12.28
C MET A 1 -26.19 16.92 -12.80
N ARG A 2 -25.30 17.44 -11.92
CA ARG A 2 -24.07 18.13 -12.35
C ARG A 2 -23.11 17.11 -12.99
N THR A 3 -22.43 17.49 -14.08
CA THR A 3 -21.52 16.61 -14.80
C THR A 3 -20.22 17.37 -15.17
N GLY A 4 -19.13 16.62 -15.40
CA GLY A 4 -17.88 17.17 -15.90
C GLY A 4 -17.34 18.33 -15.04
N LYS A 5 -17.05 19.47 -15.71
CA LYS A 5 -16.46 20.66 -15.08
C LYS A 5 -17.30 21.25 -13.94
N GLU A 6 -18.64 21.22 -14.06
CA GLU A 6 -19.53 21.74 -13.01
C GLU A 6 -19.41 20.92 -11.72
N LEU A 7 -19.29 19.59 -11.83
CA LEU A 7 -19.08 18.71 -10.67
C LEU A 7 -17.73 19.00 -10.01
N ILE A 8 -16.67 19.13 -10.79
CA ILE A 8 -15.32 19.45 -10.29
C ILE A 8 -15.33 20.80 -9.55
N LEU A 9 -15.98 21.82 -10.12
CA LEU A 9 -16.06 23.14 -9.49
C LEU A 9 -16.87 23.10 -8.19
N ALA A 10 -17.97 22.33 -8.15
CA ALA A 10 -18.81 22.18 -6.97
C ALA A 10 -18.13 21.44 -5.81
N THR A 11 -17.13 20.56 -6.10
CA THR A 11 -16.38 19.83 -5.09
C THR A 11 -15.10 20.53 -4.64
N ARG A 12 -14.71 21.62 -5.31
CA ARG A 12 -13.44 22.34 -5.06
C ARG A 12 -13.29 22.86 -3.63
N GLU A 13 -14.38 23.22 -2.96
CA GLU A 13 -14.35 23.68 -1.57
C GLU A 13 -13.92 22.56 -0.59
N TYR A 14 -14.24 21.29 -0.90
CA TYR A 14 -13.88 20.11 -0.11
C TYR A 14 -12.43 19.64 -0.36
N ALA A 15 -11.77 20.15 -1.39
CA ALA A 15 -10.37 19.82 -1.72
C ALA A 15 -9.36 20.71 -0.98
N LYS A 16 -9.80 21.59 -0.08
CA LYS A 16 -8.90 22.42 0.72
C LYS A 16 -8.39 21.67 1.93
N ASP A 17 -7.07 21.63 2.08
CA ASP A 17 -6.42 21.06 3.28
C ASP A 17 -6.71 21.90 4.53
N ASP A 18 -7.25 21.27 5.55
CA ASP A 18 -7.28 21.80 6.92
C ASP A 18 -6.03 21.26 7.64
N THR A 19 -4.99 22.06 7.64
CA THR A 19 -3.68 21.69 8.18
C THR A 19 -3.74 21.22 9.64
N ALA A 20 -4.61 21.82 10.46
CA ALA A 20 -4.76 21.43 11.87
C ALA A 20 -5.40 20.05 12.01
N LYS A 21 -6.48 19.78 11.26
CA LYS A 21 -7.13 18.46 11.23
C LYS A 21 -6.20 17.40 10.65
N SER A 22 -5.46 17.73 9.60
CA SER A 22 -4.50 16.81 8.96
C SER A 22 -3.40 16.40 9.93
N TRP A 23 -2.81 17.36 10.67
CA TRP A 23 -1.83 17.04 11.71
C TRP A 23 -2.43 16.28 12.89
N ALA A 24 -3.65 16.63 13.33
CA ALA A 24 -4.36 15.87 14.38
C ALA A 24 -4.60 14.41 13.96
N THR A 25 -4.93 14.19 12.69
CA THR A 25 -5.12 12.83 12.13
C THR A 25 -3.81 12.05 12.10
N VAL A 26 -2.70 12.65 11.67
CA VAL A 26 -1.37 12.05 11.71
C VAL A 26 -0.97 11.71 13.15
N ALA A 27 -1.07 12.68 14.06
CA ALA A 27 -0.66 12.53 15.45
C ALA A 27 -1.50 11.47 16.19
N SER A 28 -2.82 11.52 16.06
CA SER A 28 -3.70 10.53 16.69
C SER A 28 -3.47 9.11 16.14
N THR A 29 -3.26 8.96 14.84
CA THR A 29 -2.96 7.66 14.23
C THR A 29 -1.62 7.12 14.72
N THR A 30 -0.59 7.96 14.78
CA THR A 30 0.73 7.58 15.30
C THR A 30 0.66 7.20 16.78
N ALA A 31 -0.05 8.00 17.59
CA ALA A 31 -0.23 7.70 19.02
C ALA A 31 -0.95 6.37 19.25
N LEU A 32 -2.05 6.13 18.52
CA LEU A 32 -2.78 4.86 18.60
C LEU A 32 -1.93 3.67 18.14
N LEU A 33 -1.11 3.84 17.09
CA LEU A 33 -0.19 2.80 16.61
C LEU A 33 0.84 2.46 17.69
N VAL A 34 1.46 3.47 18.30
CA VAL A 34 2.44 3.27 19.38
C VAL A 34 1.78 2.63 20.60
N VAL A 35 0.64 3.13 21.05
CA VAL A 35 -0.08 2.60 22.22
C VAL A 35 -0.51 1.15 21.99
N SER A 36 -1.04 0.83 20.81
CA SER A 36 -1.43 -0.55 20.49
C SER A 36 -0.23 -1.50 20.39
N ALA A 37 0.89 -1.06 19.83
CA ALA A 37 2.12 -1.85 19.81
C ALA A 37 2.69 -2.07 21.21
N LEU A 38 2.69 -1.05 22.08
CA LEU A 38 3.08 -1.19 23.49
C LEU A 38 2.15 -2.13 24.24
N ALA A 39 0.84 -2.06 24.01
CA ALA A 39 -0.13 -2.97 24.61
C ALA A 39 0.18 -4.44 24.22
N VAL A 40 0.50 -4.70 22.94
CA VAL A 40 0.94 -6.04 22.50
C VAL A 40 2.23 -6.45 23.19
N ALA A 41 3.21 -5.53 23.29
CA ALA A 41 4.52 -5.84 23.90
C ALA A 41 4.43 -6.16 25.40
N LEU A 42 3.54 -5.47 26.12
CA LEU A 42 3.41 -5.60 27.57
C LEU A 42 2.46 -6.72 28.01
N LEU A 43 1.66 -7.26 27.09
CA LEU A 43 0.70 -8.32 27.41
C LEU A 43 1.44 -9.67 27.60
N PRO A 44 1.32 -10.33 28.78
CA PRO A 44 2.10 -11.53 29.08
C PRO A 44 1.56 -12.80 28.40
N TYR A 45 0.35 -12.76 27.85
CA TYR A 45 -0.34 -13.94 27.32
C TYR A 45 -0.34 -13.93 25.78
N TRP A 46 0.40 -14.84 25.16
CA TRP A 46 0.56 -14.91 23.69
C TRP A 46 -0.77 -15.06 22.93
N PHE A 47 -1.75 -15.80 23.49
CA PHE A 47 -3.07 -16.01 22.87
C PHE A 47 -3.93 -14.73 22.86
N LEU A 48 -3.65 -13.76 23.74
CA LEU A 48 -4.25 -12.43 23.71
C LEU A 48 -3.43 -11.45 22.85
N GLN A 49 -2.10 -11.66 22.74
CA GLN A 49 -1.25 -10.84 21.86
C GLN A 49 -1.68 -11.00 20.40
N LEU A 50 -2.06 -12.20 19.94
CA LEU A 50 -2.42 -12.44 18.55
C LEU A 50 -3.62 -11.58 18.08
N PRO A 51 -4.81 -11.63 18.71
CA PRO A 51 -5.92 -10.76 18.31
C PRO A 51 -5.59 -9.26 18.50
N LEU A 52 -4.84 -8.91 19.55
CA LEU A 52 -4.45 -7.52 19.77
C LEU A 52 -3.47 -7.01 18.71
N ALA A 53 -2.57 -7.84 18.18
CA ALA A 53 -1.61 -7.49 17.14
C ALA A 53 -2.29 -7.16 15.77
N VAL A 54 -3.54 -7.54 15.59
CA VAL A 54 -4.34 -7.11 14.41
C VAL A 54 -4.58 -5.60 14.42
N LEU A 55 -4.77 -5.00 15.61
CA LEU A 55 -5.07 -3.57 15.74
C LEU A 55 -3.96 -2.66 15.20
N PRO A 56 -2.67 -2.80 15.56
CA PRO A 56 -1.62 -2.03 14.92
C PRO A 56 -1.54 -2.28 13.41
N GLY A 57 -1.85 -3.47 12.90
CA GLY A 57 -1.96 -3.73 11.46
C GLY A 57 -3.05 -2.89 10.79
N MET A 58 -4.23 -2.79 11.39
CA MET A 58 -5.31 -1.91 10.91
C MET A 58 -4.94 -0.43 10.98
N LEU A 59 -4.22 -0.01 12.02
CA LEU A 59 -3.73 1.36 12.16
C LEU A 59 -2.62 1.67 11.13
N MET A 60 -1.82 0.68 10.74
CA MET A 60 -0.89 0.80 9.61
C MET A 60 -1.64 1.05 8.30
N VAL A 61 -2.77 0.39 8.05
CA VAL A 61 -3.63 0.70 6.88
C VAL A 61 -4.14 2.14 6.95
N ARG A 62 -4.61 2.58 8.11
CA ARG A 62 -5.04 3.99 8.28
C ARG A 62 -3.91 4.98 8.01
N MET A 63 -2.71 4.71 8.50
CA MET A 63 -1.54 5.56 8.23
C MET A 63 -1.15 5.51 6.74
N PHE A 64 -1.33 4.36 6.08
CA PHE A 64 -1.13 4.24 4.64
C PHE A 64 -2.11 5.11 3.84
N VAL A 65 -3.38 5.22 4.24
CA VAL A 65 -4.34 6.15 3.62
C VAL A 65 -3.86 7.60 3.77
N ILE A 66 -3.41 8.00 4.97
CA ILE A 66 -2.82 9.34 5.20
C ILE A 66 -1.60 9.57 4.32
N TYR A 67 -0.71 8.57 4.22
CA TYR A 67 0.44 8.61 3.32
C TYR A 67 0.01 8.78 1.86
N HIS A 68 -0.96 8.01 1.39
CA HIS A 68 -1.54 8.09 0.05
C HIS A 68 -2.06 9.50 -0.26
N ASP A 69 -2.87 10.07 0.62
CA ASP A 69 -3.46 11.41 0.45
C ASP A 69 -2.38 12.51 0.44
N HIS A 70 -1.32 12.34 1.24
CA HIS A 70 -0.15 13.24 1.19
C HIS A 70 0.59 13.14 -0.15
N GLN A 71 0.75 11.95 -0.72
CA GLN A 71 1.37 11.76 -2.04
C GLN A 71 0.56 12.42 -3.17
N HIS A 72 -0.76 12.53 -3.00
CA HIS A 72 -1.65 13.29 -3.89
C HIS A 72 -1.69 14.79 -3.62
N HIS A 73 -0.90 15.28 -2.66
CA HIS A 73 -0.93 16.68 -2.22
C HIS A 73 -2.29 17.12 -1.66
N ALA A 74 -3.16 16.20 -1.29
CA ALA A 74 -4.47 16.47 -0.73
C ALA A 74 -4.39 16.95 0.72
N ILE A 75 -3.41 16.46 1.48
CA ILE A 75 -3.16 16.87 2.87
C ILE A 75 -1.71 17.31 3.08
N LEU A 76 -1.49 18.32 3.91
CA LEU A 76 -0.18 18.86 4.29
C LEU A 76 0.79 19.13 3.11
N PRO A 77 0.33 19.62 1.95
CA PRO A 77 1.13 19.65 0.72
C PRO A 77 2.37 20.54 0.82
N LYS A 78 2.34 21.56 1.68
CA LYS A 78 3.45 22.53 1.87
C LYS A 78 4.35 22.21 3.06
N SER A 79 4.04 21.17 3.84
CA SER A 79 4.79 20.85 5.05
C SER A 79 6.02 20.00 4.78
N LYS A 80 7.22 20.56 5.02
CA LYS A 80 8.49 19.82 4.93
C LYS A 80 8.56 18.66 5.95
N ALA A 81 8.02 18.88 7.15
CA ALA A 81 7.98 17.87 8.20
C ALA A 81 7.09 16.69 7.78
N ALA A 82 5.90 16.94 7.23
CA ALA A 82 5.03 15.91 6.70
C ALA A 82 5.70 15.13 5.55
N LYS A 83 6.36 15.82 4.63
CA LYS A 83 7.11 15.17 3.54
C LYS A 83 8.18 14.21 4.05
N LEU A 84 8.96 14.62 5.06
CA LEU A 84 9.96 13.73 5.68
C LEU A 84 9.29 12.54 6.38
N LEU A 85 8.28 12.80 7.21
CA LEU A 85 7.55 11.77 7.95
C LEU A 85 6.93 10.72 6.99
N MET A 86 6.27 11.17 5.93
CA MET A 86 5.64 10.28 4.96
C MET A 86 6.67 9.49 4.13
N ARG A 87 7.84 10.09 3.83
CA ARG A 87 8.93 9.34 3.21
C ARG A 87 9.45 8.23 4.13
N LEU A 88 9.67 8.53 5.42
CA LEU A 88 10.08 7.53 6.41
C LEU A 88 9.02 6.45 6.59
N TRP A 89 7.74 6.83 6.61
CA TRP A 89 6.64 5.89 6.64
C TRP A 89 6.63 4.96 5.42
N GLY A 90 6.79 5.49 4.21
CA GLY A 90 6.85 4.68 2.98
C GLY A 90 7.99 3.66 3.01
N ILE A 91 9.16 4.03 3.51
CA ILE A 91 10.30 3.12 3.72
C ILE A 91 9.95 2.04 4.75
N PHE A 92 9.38 2.43 5.89
CA PHE A 92 8.95 1.51 6.95
C PHE A 92 7.89 0.52 6.46
N ALA A 93 6.89 1.00 5.73
CA ALA A 93 5.75 0.20 5.25
C ALA A 93 6.04 -0.58 3.95
N LEU A 94 7.28 -0.66 3.48
CA LEU A 94 7.67 -1.29 2.21
C LEU A 94 6.94 -0.71 0.98
N THR A 95 6.62 0.59 1.03
CA THR A 95 6.01 1.37 -0.05
C THR A 95 6.82 2.64 -0.31
N PRO A 96 8.11 2.53 -0.71
CA PRO A 96 8.96 3.70 -0.90
C PRO A 96 8.36 4.70 -1.86
N SER A 97 8.43 5.99 -1.53
CA SER A 97 7.78 7.06 -2.28
C SER A 97 8.21 7.14 -3.75
N CYS A 98 9.44 6.74 -4.07
CA CYS A 98 9.94 6.75 -5.45
C CYS A 98 9.12 5.83 -6.36
N ILE A 99 8.93 4.57 -5.98
CA ILE A 99 8.16 3.61 -6.78
C ILE A 99 6.65 3.85 -6.63
N TRP A 100 6.20 4.19 -5.41
CA TRP A 100 4.80 4.46 -5.16
C TRP A 100 4.28 5.59 -6.05
N GLN A 101 4.92 6.76 -6.05
CA GLN A 101 4.50 7.90 -6.88
C GLN A 101 4.49 7.55 -8.37
N HIS A 102 5.53 6.84 -8.85
CA HIS A 102 5.62 6.47 -10.25
C HIS A 102 4.47 5.53 -10.67
N SER A 103 4.30 4.42 -9.95
CA SER A 103 3.28 3.41 -10.27
C SER A 103 1.86 3.93 -10.05
N HIS A 104 1.65 4.69 -8.99
CA HIS A 104 0.35 5.20 -8.61
C HIS A 104 -0.13 6.35 -9.52
N ASN A 105 0.76 7.27 -9.90
CA ASN A 105 0.45 8.30 -10.89
C ASN A 105 0.16 7.67 -12.26
N HIS A 106 0.92 6.63 -12.65
CA HIS A 106 0.61 5.89 -13.87
C HIS A 106 -0.79 5.26 -13.79
N HIS A 107 -1.11 4.62 -12.66
CA HIS A 107 -2.42 4.03 -12.41
C HIS A 107 -3.55 5.05 -12.55
N HIS A 108 -3.47 6.22 -11.93
CA HIS A 108 -4.48 7.28 -12.06
C HIS A 108 -4.65 7.77 -13.50
N ASN A 109 -3.55 7.90 -14.24
CA ASN A 109 -3.57 8.35 -15.64
C ASN A 109 -4.05 7.28 -16.61
N HIS A 110 -4.15 6.01 -16.18
CA HIS A 110 -4.50 4.87 -17.04
C HIS A 110 -5.61 4.00 -16.43
N ASN A 111 -6.31 4.52 -15.44
CA ASN A 111 -7.43 3.82 -14.82
C ASN A 111 -8.48 3.45 -15.87
N SER A 112 -9.01 2.23 -15.79
CA SER A 112 -9.97 1.68 -16.76
C SER A 112 -9.47 1.47 -18.19
N LYS A 113 -8.17 1.66 -18.47
CA LYS A 113 -7.56 1.28 -19.76
C LYS A 113 -7.18 -0.21 -19.74
N LEU A 114 -7.70 -0.96 -20.71
CA LEU A 114 -7.46 -2.40 -20.79
C LEU A 114 -5.99 -2.78 -20.97
N ARG A 115 -5.20 -1.99 -21.72
CA ARG A 115 -3.83 -2.35 -22.11
C ARG A 115 -2.74 -1.88 -21.16
N SER A 116 -2.99 -0.95 -20.27
CA SER A 116 -1.97 -0.38 -19.39
C SER A 116 -2.38 -0.27 -17.91
N SER A 117 -3.50 -0.89 -17.55
CA SER A 117 -4.02 -0.87 -16.19
C SER A 117 -3.24 -1.70 -15.18
N HIS A 118 -2.29 -2.53 -15.62
CA HIS A 118 -1.55 -3.44 -14.75
C HIS A 118 -0.43 -2.76 -13.93
N ILE A 119 -0.03 -1.54 -14.27
CA ILE A 119 0.96 -0.79 -13.49
C ILE A 119 0.24 -0.09 -12.34
N GLY A 120 0.60 -0.42 -11.12
CA GLY A 120 -0.06 0.08 -9.91
C GLY A 120 -1.41 -0.58 -9.59
N SER A 121 -1.79 -1.64 -10.32
CA SER A 121 -3.00 -2.42 -10.11
C SER A 121 -2.81 -3.89 -10.54
N TYR A 122 -3.80 -4.71 -10.28
CA TYR A 122 -3.80 -6.11 -10.76
C TYR A 122 -4.10 -6.18 -12.26
N PRO A 123 -3.42 -7.07 -13.01
CA PRO A 123 -3.63 -7.19 -14.45
C PRO A 123 -5.03 -7.67 -14.77
N VAL A 124 -5.60 -7.14 -15.86
CA VAL A 124 -6.88 -7.58 -16.43
C VAL A 124 -6.64 -8.02 -17.87
N MET A 125 -7.22 -9.15 -18.26
CA MET A 125 -7.19 -9.66 -19.63
C MET A 125 -8.61 -9.82 -20.17
N THR A 126 -8.81 -9.54 -21.46
CA THR A 126 -10.03 -9.97 -22.17
C THR A 126 -10.05 -11.49 -22.27
N LYS A 127 -11.23 -12.06 -22.44
CA LYS A 127 -11.41 -13.50 -22.71
C LYS A 127 -10.57 -13.93 -23.90
N GLU A 128 -10.66 -13.21 -25.02
CA GLU A 128 -9.92 -13.48 -26.25
C GLU A 128 -8.39 -13.46 -26.01
N ARG A 129 -7.87 -12.45 -25.32
CA ARG A 129 -6.43 -12.37 -24.98
C ARG A 129 -6.00 -13.55 -24.10
N TYR A 130 -6.82 -13.93 -23.11
CA TYR A 130 -6.55 -15.07 -22.25
C TYR A 130 -6.49 -16.38 -23.02
N GLU A 131 -7.45 -16.63 -23.93
CA GLU A 131 -7.53 -17.84 -24.76
C GLU A 131 -6.37 -17.93 -25.75
N ASN A 132 -5.86 -16.79 -26.26
CA ASN A 132 -4.74 -16.73 -27.18
C ASN A 132 -3.38 -16.64 -26.48
N SER A 133 -3.33 -16.52 -25.13
CA SER A 133 -2.10 -16.46 -24.37
C SER A 133 -1.47 -17.83 -24.19
N SER A 134 -0.14 -17.87 -24.05
CA SER A 134 0.58 -19.09 -23.72
C SER A 134 0.18 -19.66 -22.36
N LYS A 135 0.42 -20.94 -22.14
CA LYS A 135 0.16 -21.61 -20.86
C LYS A 135 0.87 -20.90 -19.70
N SER A 136 2.10 -20.44 -19.90
CA SER A 136 2.87 -19.71 -18.90
C SER A 136 2.22 -18.37 -18.54
N GLU A 137 1.80 -17.59 -19.53
CA GLU A 137 1.12 -16.30 -19.30
C GLU A 137 -0.21 -16.45 -18.56
N ARG A 138 -1.03 -17.47 -18.94
CA ARG A 138 -2.26 -17.80 -18.23
C ARG A 138 -1.99 -18.18 -16.77
N THR A 139 -0.99 -19.03 -16.54
CA THR A 139 -0.62 -19.44 -15.18
C THR A 139 -0.17 -18.23 -14.37
N LYS A 140 0.71 -17.36 -14.91
CA LYS A 140 1.15 -16.12 -14.26
C LYS A 140 -0.03 -15.21 -13.93
N TYR A 141 -0.95 -15.02 -14.88
CA TYR A 141 -2.15 -14.20 -14.67
C TYR A 141 -3.02 -14.74 -13.54
N LEU A 142 -3.29 -16.04 -13.50
CA LEU A 142 -4.08 -16.69 -12.45
C LEU A 142 -3.39 -16.62 -11.08
N LEU A 143 -2.08 -16.88 -11.04
CA LEU A 143 -1.29 -16.80 -9.80
C LEU A 143 -1.29 -15.39 -9.22
N MET A 144 -1.10 -14.36 -10.06
CA MET A 144 -1.13 -12.97 -9.59
C MET A 144 -2.48 -12.58 -8.97
N ARG A 145 -3.57 -13.16 -9.43
CA ARG A 145 -4.95 -12.88 -8.97
C ARG A 145 -5.47 -13.90 -7.97
N HIS A 146 -4.66 -14.89 -7.61
CA HIS A 146 -5.07 -15.93 -6.69
C HIS A 146 -5.28 -15.37 -5.27
N PRO A 147 -6.35 -15.74 -4.54
CA PRO A 147 -6.62 -15.25 -3.19
C PRO A 147 -5.44 -15.43 -2.23
N VAL A 148 -4.70 -16.53 -2.33
CA VAL A 148 -3.50 -16.77 -1.52
C VAL A 148 -2.41 -15.74 -1.83
N THR A 149 -2.17 -15.40 -3.11
CA THR A 149 -1.20 -14.38 -3.50
C THR A 149 -1.59 -13.00 -2.94
N ILE A 150 -2.88 -12.68 -2.94
CA ILE A 150 -3.42 -11.44 -2.39
C ILE A 150 -3.27 -11.44 -0.85
N LEU A 151 -3.65 -12.54 -0.18
CA LEU A 151 -3.51 -12.70 1.27
C LEU A 151 -2.05 -12.56 1.73
N PHE A 152 -1.11 -13.14 0.97
CA PHE A 152 0.33 -13.03 1.22
C PHE A 152 0.95 -11.78 0.59
N GLY A 153 0.17 -10.70 0.44
CA GLY A 153 0.57 -9.42 -0.12
C GLY A 153 1.83 -8.81 0.51
N TYR A 154 2.11 -9.11 1.77
CA TYR A 154 3.35 -8.72 2.45
C TYR A 154 4.59 -9.13 1.64
N PHE A 155 4.63 -10.37 1.16
CA PHE A 155 5.74 -10.88 0.37
C PHE A 155 5.58 -10.57 -1.12
N THR A 156 4.38 -10.76 -1.66
CA THR A 156 4.13 -10.73 -3.11
C THR A 156 4.00 -9.31 -3.67
N VAL A 157 3.23 -8.45 -3.01
CA VAL A 157 2.96 -7.10 -3.48
C VAL A 157 3.99 -6.12 -2.91
N PHE A 158 4.18 -6.11 -1.59
CA PHE A 158 4.99 -5.08 -0.95
C PHE A 158 6.49 -5.40 -1.03
N ALA A 159 6.96 -6.54 -0.52
CA ALA A 159 8.38 -6.86 -0.58
C ALA A 159 8.86 -7.09 -2.04
N MET A 160 8.19 -7.97 -2.79
CA MET A 160 8.57 -8.25 -4.18
C MET A 160 8.20 -7.12 -5.12
N GLY A 161 6.93 -6.74 -5.19
CA GLY A 161 6.40 -5.82 -6.20
C GLY A 161 6.82 -4.37 -5.98
N MET A 162 6.90 -3.88 -4.74
CA MET A 162 7.26 -2.49 -4.44
C MET A 162 8.73 -2.28 -4.10
N CYS A 163 9.47 -3.33 -3.71
CA CYS A 163 10.87 -3.17 -3.33
C CYS A 163 11.83 -3.95 -4.23
N ILE A 164 11.74 -5.28 -4.29
CA ILE A 164 12.75 -6.11 -4.95
C ILE A 164 12.75 -5.91 -6.47
N VAL A 165 11.59 -6.08 -7.12
CA VAL A 165 11.49 -5.99 -8.58
C VAL A 165 11.90 -4.60 -9.09
N PRO A 166 11.36 -3.47 -8.58
CA PRO A 166 11.78 -2.14 -9.03
C PRO A 166 13.26 -1.85 -8.78
N MET A 167 13.82 -2.34 -7.66
CA MET A 167 15.25 -2.22 -7.38
C MET A 167 16.10 -2.93 -8.42
N LEU A 168 15.71 -4.14 -8.85
CA LEU A 168 16.43 -4.91 -9.86
C LEU A 168 16.28 -4.32 -11.26
N GLU A 169 15.12 -3.76 -11.60
CA GLU A 169 14.84 -3.14 -12.90
C GLU A 169 15.57 -1.80 -13.07
N ASN A 170 15.57 -0.95 -12.03
CA ASN A 170 16.23 0.36 -12.08
C ASN A 170 16.74 0.78 -10.70
N PHE A 171 17.90 0.28 -10.31
CA PHE A 171 18.50 0.59 -9.00
C PHE A 171 18.71 2.09 -8.76
N LYS A 172 19.14 2.84 -9.79
CA LYS A 172 19.42 4.29 -9.62
C LYS A 172 18.17 5.08 -9.24
N ALA A 173 17.01 4.73 -9.82
CA ALA A 173 15.75 5.37 -9.52
C ALA A 173 15.12 4.88 -8.21
N ASN A 174 15.39 3.63 -7.80
CA ASN A 174 14.70 2.94 -6.71
C ASN A 174 15.61 2.61 -5.52
N LYS A 175 16.57 3.48 -5.19
CA LYS A 175 17.48 3.30 -4.03
C LYS A 175 16.72 3.19 -2.70
N ASP A 176 15.62 3.91 -2.56
CA ASP A 176 14.77 3.88 -1.37
C ASP A 176 14.19 2.48 -1.12
N SER A 177 14.02 1.67 -2.17
CA SER A 177 13.56 0.27 -2.06
C SER A 177 14.61 -0.62 -1.37
N LEU A 178 15.89 -0.46 -1.72
CA LEU A 178 16.97 -1.15 -1.00
C LEU A 178 17.06 -0.71 0.47
N ILE A 179 16.96 0.60 0.72
CA ILE A 179 16.95 1.14 2.08
C ILE A 179 15.80 0.54 2.88
N ALA A 180 14.60 0.44 2.29
CA ALA A 180 13.44 -0.15 2.93
C ALA A 180 13.68 -1.62 3.32
N LEU A 181 14.24 -2.43 2.41
CA LEU A 181 14.56 -3.83 2.70
C LEU A 181 15.62 -3.99 3.79
N ILE A 182 16.69 -3.19 3.74
CA ILE A 182 17.76 -3.22 4.76
C ILE A 182 17.20 -2.84 6.12
N LEU A 183 16.50 -1.70 6.22
CA LEU A 183 15.93 -1.23 7.49
C LEU A 183 14.89 -2.20 8.04
N HIS A 184 14.11 -2.83 7.17
CA HIS A 184 13.15 -3.86 7.56
C HIS A 184 13.85 -5.09 8.16
N GLY A 185 14.90 -5.58 7.49
CA GLY A 185 15.74 -6.66 8.02
C GLY A 185 16.41 -6.32 9.34
N LEU A 186 16.96 -5.09 9.48
CA LEU A 186 17.56 -4.61 10.72
C LEU A 186 16.53 -4.49 11.85
N LEU A 187 15.31 -4.04 11.55
CA LEU A 187 14.21 -3.96 12.52
C LEU A 187 13.87 -5.35 13.07
N TYR A 188 13.67 -6.33 12.18
CA TYR A 188 13.40 -7.72 12.60
C TYR A 188 14.56 -8.29 13.41
N SER A 189 15.78 -8.15 12.92
CA SER A 189 16.98 -8.63 13.63
C SER A 189 17.11 -7.99 15.01
N GLY A 190 16.91 -6.68 15.11
CA GLY A 190 16.96 -5.95 16.37
C GLY A 190 15.90 -6.43 17.37
N VAL A 191 14.67 -6.64 16.92
CA VAL A 191 13.61 -7.16 17.81
C VAL A 191 13.88 -8.59 18.21
N ILE A 192 14.30 -9.46 17.29
CA ILE A 192 14.61 -10.87 17.58
C ILE A 192 15.76 -10.98 18.59
N MET A 193 16.83 -10.20 18.41
CA MET A 193 18.02 -10.28 19.29
C MET A 193 17.74 -9.77 20.70
N ASN A 194 16.88 -8.76 20.87
CA ASN A 194 16.61 -8.17 22.18
C ASN A 194 15.39 -8.76 22.89
N PHE A 195 14.38 -9.25 22.13
CA PHE A 195 13.07 -9.64 22.68
C PHE A 195 12.62 -11.03 22.21
N GLY A 196 13.37 -11.68 21.32
CA GLY A 196 13.09 -13.02 20.83
C GLY A 196 12.10 -13.09 19.65
N TRP A 197 11.95 -14.30 19.10
CA TRP A 197 11.12 -14.56 17.91
C TRP A 197 9.63 -14.29 18.10
N LEU A 198 9.10 -14.59 19.30
CA LEU A 198 7.69 -14.34 19.60
C LEU A 198 7.37 -12.84 19.56
N ALA A 199 8.24 -12.01 20.11
CA ALA A 199 8.10 -10.56 20.04
C ALA A 199 8.11 -10.08 18.59
N ALA A 200 9.04 -10.55 17.76
CA ALA A 200 9.07 -10.21 16.35
C ALA A 200 7.81 -10.67 15.60
N PHE A 201 7.28 -11.84 15.95
CA PHE A 201 6.04 -12.34 15.36
C PHE A 201 4.85 -11.45 15.69
N PHE A 202 4.61 -11.10 16.96
CA PHE A 202 3.44 -10.32 17.35
C PHE A 202 3.59 -8.81 17.10
N LEU A 203 4.79 -8.24 17.24
CA LEU A 203 5.00 -6.80 17.08
C LEU A 203 5.26 -6.37 15.64
N LEU A 204 5.77 -7.27 14.80
CA LEU A 204 6.14 -6.96 13.42
C LEU A 204 5.36 -7.82 12.42
N PHE A 205 5.56 -9.14 12.45
CA PHE A 205 5.00 -10.00 11.40
C PHE A 205 3.48 -9.89 11.29
N VAL A 206 2.74 -10.05 12.40
CA VAL A 206 1.26 -9.99 12.36
C VAL A 206 0.77 -8.62 11.90
N PRO A 207 1.22 -7.47 12.45
CA PRO A 207 0.80 -6.15 11.95
C PRO A 207 1.12 -5.92 10.47
N PHE A 208 2.34 -6.22 10.02
CA PHE A 208 2.72 -6.07 8.62
C PHE A 208 1.92 -7.00 7.71
N PHE A 209 1.69 -8.24 8.12
CA PHE A 209 0.90 -9.21 7.37
C PHE A 209 -0.56 -8.74 7.22
N VAL A 210 -1.19 -8.31 8.31
CA VAL A 210 -2.58 -7.79 8.29
C VAL A 210 -2.68 -6.55 7.42
N ALA A 211 -1.79 -5.57 7.62
CA ALA A 211 -1.79 -4.35 6.82
C ALA A 211 -1.61 -4.63 5.33
N SER A 212 -0.68 -5.50 4.99
CA SER A 212 -0.36 -5.85 3.60
C SER A 212 -1.45 -6.70 2.95
N ALA A 213 -2.08 -7.63 3.68
CA ALA A 213 -3.20 -8.42 3.18
C ALA A 213 -4.40 -7.52 2.83
N ILE A 214 -4.74 -6.58 3.73
CA ILE A 214 -5.81 -5.59 3.49
C ILE A 214 -5.41 -4.68 2.31
N GLY A 215 -4.20 -4.14 2.29
CA GLY A 215 -3.70 -3.28 1.21
C GLY A 215 -3.72 -3.97 -0.15
N SER A 216 -3.23 -5.19 -0.24
CA SER A 216 -3.29 -6.03 -1.45
C SER A 216 -4.72 -6.27 -1.92
N TYR A 217 -5.61 -6.61 -0.98
CA TYR A 217 -7.02 -6.80 -1.30
C TYR A 217 -7.67 -5.51 -1.82
N LEU A 218 -7.40 -4.37 -1.22
CA LEU A 218 -7.91 -3.08 -1.67
C LEU A 218 -7.42 -2.75 -3.08
N PHE A 219 -6.14 -2.97 -3.40
CA PHE A 219 -5.61 -2.78 -4.76
C PHE A 219 -6.29 -3.68 -5.78
N TYR A 220 -6.67 -4.90 -5.38
CA TYR A 220 -7.43 -5.81 -6.22
C TYR A 220 -8.88 -5.36 -6.37
N ALA A 221 -9.59 -5.10 -5.25
CA ALA A 221 -11.03 -4.89 -5.23
C ALA A 221 -11.47 -3.59 -5.89
N GLN A 222 -10.67 -2.50 -5.79
CA GLN A 222 -11.00 -1.19 -6.34
C GLN A 222 -11.30 -1.20 -7.84
N HIS A 223 -10.75 -2.14 -8.59
CA HIS A 223 -10.85 -2.19 -10.06
C HIS A 223 -11.38 -3.53 -10.59
N ASN A 224 -11.81 -4.44 -9.72
CA ASN A 224 -12.25 -5.78 -10.09
C ASN A 224 -13.61 -6.10 -9.48
N PHE A 225 -14.64 -5.35 -9.88
CA PHE A 225 -16.03 -5.57 -9.48
C PHE A 225 -16.93 -5.75 -10.72
N PRO A 226 -18.10 -6.37 -10.60
CA PRO A 226 -18.94 -6.77 -11.75
C PRO A 226 -19.32 -5.63 -12.71
N GLN A 227 -19.44 -4.39 -12.20
CA GLN A 227 -19.87 -3.23 -12.97
C GLN A 227 -18.71 -2.42 -13.55
N VAL A 228 -17.45 -2.84 -13.33
CA VAL A 228 -16.30 -2.11 -13.87
C VAL A 228 -16.29 -2.17 -15.40
N ILE A 229 -16.11 -1.02 -16.02
CA ILE A 229 -16.02 -0.90 -17.48
C ILE A 229 -14.57 -0.59 -17.84
N PHE A 230 -13.96 -1.47 -18.63
CA PHE A 230 -12.68 -1.25 -19.24
C PHE A 230 -12.85 -0.79 -20.68
N LYS A 231 -12.10 0.23 -21.08
CA LYS A 231 -12.13 0.76 -22.45
C LYS A 231 -10.78 0.52 -23.14
N ASP A 232 -10.82 0.28 -24.43
CA ASP A 232 -9.63 0.30 -25.29
C ASP A 232 -9.35 1.72 -25.78
N LYS A 233 -8.25 1.93 -26.54
CA LYS A 233 -7.72 3.25 -26.95
C LYS A 233 -8.75 4.23 -27.52
N GLU A 234 -9.76 3.73 -28.23
CA GLU A 234 -10.74 4.56 -28.94
C GLU A 234 -11.90 5.07 -28.07
N GLY A 235 -12.07 4.59 -26.87
CA GLY A 235 -13.21 4.93 -26.03
C GLY A 235 -12.88 5.58 -24.69
N TRP A 236 -11.60 5.95 -24.49
CA TRP A 236 -11.11 6.46 -23.20
C TRP A 236 -10.81 7.96 -23.27
#